data_e7421655d7cb26d64b05f3c6ccfcbc84
#
_entry.id   e7421655d7cb26d64b05f3c6ccfcbc84
#
_cell.length_a   1.000
_cell.length_b   1.000
_cell.length_c   1.000
_cell.angle_alpha   90.00
_cell.angle_beta   90.00
_cell.angle_gamma   90.00
#
_symmetry.space_group_name_H-M   'P 1'
#
loop_
_entity.id
_entity.type
_entity.pdbx_description
1 polymer ?
#
loop_
_entity_poly.entity_id
_entity_poly.type
_entity_poly.pdbx_seq_one_letter_code
_entity_poly.pdbx_strand_id
1 'polypeptide(L)'
;RVLEESGTGRWRGKLRQIRLALALERQLSKDAILTLYLSRAPYGGNIEGIRAATLAYFGKEPTRLTPAESALLVALPQAPTARRPDQHPKIAQAARNRVLARMVGNGGLSVEANIAARSEVVPSRKRAFPALAPHLADRAIASAPEQQRHVVTLDATLQKKLETLAAKTVGDATNRLSIAIVVADHRSGEVLASVGSPAYDGRGSTLGFVDMTRALRSPGSTLKPFIYAMAFDQGLAHPDTLIGDSPVAFGRYAPQNFDGEFRGDVRVRDALQLSLNIPVVKLTNELGPARVMAALRQSGAKPQLPGGAPGLAISLGGIGLSLHDLVQLYAGLAQGGMGPLLRVDQTEKRQAAGRLISDVSAWHVGHILAGLTPPPGAPN
;
A
#
# COMPACT_ATOMS: atom_id res chain seq x y z
N ARG A 1 7.65 17.31 -33.43
CA ARG A 1 6.38 16.73 -33.89
C ARG A 1 5.59 16.11 -32.72
N VAL A 2 6.24 15.39 -31.84
CA VAL A 2 5.58 14.79 -30.64
C VAL A 2 5.10 15.87 -29.65
N LEU A 3 5.81 17.00 -29.56
CA LEU A 3 5.49 18.12 -28.67
C LEU A 3 4.64 19.21 -29.35
N GLU A 4 4.35 19.08 -30.63
CA GLU A 4 3.59 20.06 -31.40
C GLU A 4 2.48 19.36 -32.18
N GLU A 5 1.24 19.68 -31.88
CA GLU A 5 0.03 19.11 -32.51
C GLU A 5 -0.22 19.64 -33.94
N SER A 6 0.77 20.26 -34.55
CA SER A 6 0.61 20.85 -35.87
C SER A 6 0.56 19.81 -36.99
N GLY A 7 -0.43 19.93 -37.87
CA GLY A 7 -0.59 19.09 -39.08
C GLY A 7 0.64 19.15 -40.00
N THR A 8 1.07 17.98 -40.49
CA THR A 8 2.34 17.72 -41.17
C THR A 8 2.44 18.18 -42.62
N GLY A 9 1.41 18.83 -43.17
CA GLY A 9 1.29 19.03 -44.65
C GLY A 9 1.68 20.40 -45.19
N ARG A 10 2.00 21.38 -44.36
CA ARG A 10 2.28 22.76 -44.82
C ARG A 10 3.68 23.21 -44.43
N TRP A 11 4.38 23.93 -45.33
CA TRP A 11 5.71 24.53 -45.09
C TRP A 11 5.82 25.27 -43.75
N ARG A 12 4.76 25.98 -43.37
CA ARG A 12 4.69 26.71 -42.08
C ARG A 12 4.83 25.76 -40.88
N GLY A 13 4.21 24.56 -40.90
CA GLY A 13 4.36 23.53 -39.84
C GLY A 13 5.80 22.99 -39.75
N LYS A 14 6.45 22.78 -40.90
CA LYS A 14 7.86 22.40 -40.97
C LYS A 14 8.79 23.43 -40.36
N LEU A 15 8.61 24.71 -40.68
CA LEU A 15 9.40 25.81 -40.12
C LEU A 15 9.22 25.91 -38.59
N ARG A 16 7.99 25.72 -38.10
CA ARG A 16 7.72 25.70 -36.64
C ARG A 16 8.41 24.54 -35.93
N GLN A 17 8.37 23.35 -36.54
CA GLN A 17 9.07 22.17 -36.03
C GLN A 17 10.60 22.39 -35.98
N ILE A 18 11.20 22.99 -37.00
CA ILE A 18 12.63 23.31 -37.00
C ILE A 18 12.96 24.31 -35.87
N ARG A 19 12.18 25.38 -35.73
CA ARG A 19 12.39 26.37 -34.65
C ARG A 19 12.33 25.72 -33.28
N LEU A 20 11.33 24.85 -33.05
CA LEU A 20 11.19 24.12 -31.77
C LEU A 20 12.38 23.16 -31.54
N ALA A 21 12.83 22.45 -32.57
CA ALA A 21 13.98 21.56 -32.47
C ALA A 21 15.25 22.34 -32.11
N LEU A 22 15.52 23.47 -32.75
CA LEU A 22 16.67 24.33 -32.43
C LEU A 22 16.55 24.92 -31.00
N ALA A 23 15.35 25.29 -30.56
CA ALA A 23 15.14 25.80 -29.21
C ALA A 23 15.41 24.71 -28.16
N LEU A 24 14.96 23.46 -28.40
CA LEU A 24 15.22 22.33 -27.52
C LEU A 24 16.73 22.00 -27.48
N GLU A 25 17.41 21.99 -28.61
CA GLU A 25 18.86 21.71 -28.65
C GLU A 25 19.72 22.77 -27.95
N ARG A 26 19.21 24.02 -27.83
CA ARG A 26 19.89 25.06 -27.04
C ARG A 26 19.71 24.90 -25.54
N GLN A 27 18.65 24.24 -25.07
CA GLN A 27 18.28 24.13 -23.66
C GLN A 27 18.56 22.75 -23.07
N LEU A 28 18.55 21.70 -23.91
CA LEU A 28 18.65 20.31 -23.47
C LEU A 28 19.81 19.60 -24.16
N SER A 29 20.45 18.70 -23.42
CA SER A 29 21.44 17.78 -23.99
C SER A 29 20.75 16.76 -24.94
N LYS A 30 21.51 16.12 -25.81
CA LYS A 30 21.00 15.05 -26.70
C LYS A 30 20.35 13.92 -25.91
N ASP A 31 20.92 13.53 -24.78
CA ASP A 31 20.37 12.48 -23.90
C ASP A 31 19.04 12.92 -23.26
N ALA A 32 18.93 14.18 -22.84
CA ALA A 32 17.70 14.73 -22.34
C ALA A 32 16.59 14.78 -23.42
N ILE A 33 16.95 15.15 -24.66
CA ILE A 33 16.02 15.13 -25.80
C ILE A 33 15.58 13.70 -26.12
N LEU A 34 16.50 12.73 -26.11
CA LEU A 34 16.17 11.32 -26.34
C LEU A 34 15.26 10.78 -25.24
N THR A 35 15.55 11.09 -23.99
CA THR A 35 14.71 10.73 -22.84
C THR A 35 13.30 11.30 -22.97
N LEU A 36 13.20 12.58 -23.32
CA LEU A 36 11.91 13.24 -23.56
C LEU A 36 11.16 12.59 -24.73
N TYR A 37 11.86 12.28 -25.83
CA TYR A 37 11.27 11.57 -26.97
C TYR A 37 10.74 10.20 -26.55
N LEU A 38 11.55 9.39 -25.88
CA LEU A 38 11.16 8.04 -25.45
C LEU A 38 10.00 8.06 -24.44
N SER A 39 9.92 9.10 -23.61
CA SER A 39 8.81 9.24 -22.64
C SER A 39 7.50 9.73 -23.26
N ARG A 40 7.54 10.33 -24.46
CA ARG A 40 6.37 10.93 -25.11
C ARG A 40 6.02 10.31 -26.46
N ALA A 41 6.84 9.42 -26.99
CA ALA A 41 6.57 8.79 -28.28
C ALA A 41 5.30 7.93 -28.23
N PRO A 42 4.44 7.95 -29.27
CA PRO A 42 3.26 7.11 -29.35
C PRO A 42 3.63 5.71 -29.81
N TYR A 43 3.12 4.69 -29.10
CA TYR A 43 3.38 3.27 -29.41
C TYR A 43 2.13 2.50 -29.86
N GLY A 44 1.02 3.19 -30.09
CA GLY A 44 -0.22 2.66 -30.65
C GLY A 44 -1.40 2.66 -29.67
N GLY A 45 -2.56 3.08 -30.18
CA GLY A 45 -3.73 3.36 -29.35
C GLY A 45 -3.44 4.50 -28.36
N ASN A 46 -3.75 4.27 -27.10
CA ASN A 46 -3.50 5.22 -26.01
C ASN A 46 -2.16 5.00 -25.29
N ILE A 47 -1.22 4.23 -25.87
CA ILE A 47 0.08 3.98 -25.25
C ILE A 47 1.04 5.10 -25.63
N GLU A 48 1.45 5.88 -24.65
CA GLU A 48 2.45 6.93 -24.75
C GLU A 48 3.65 6.58 -23.83
N GLY A 49 4.84 6.75 -24.35
CA GLY A 49 6.09 6.48 -23.65
C GLY A 49 6.55 5.01 -23.69
N ILE A 50 7.88 4.85 -23.72
CA ILE A 50 8.53 3.54 -23.90
C ILE A 50 8.21 2.59 -22.74
N ARG A 51 8.15 3.08 -21.50
CA ARG A 51 7.86 2.23 -20.34
C ARG A 51 6.45 1.64 -20.40
N ALA A 52 5.47 2.47 -20.76
CA ALA A 52 4.10 1.97 -20.97
C ALA A 52 4.04 0.94 -22.10
N ALA A 53 4.77 1.18 -23.20
CA ALA A 53 4.83 0.24 -24.32
C ALA A 53 5.46 -1.09 -23.94
N THR A 54 6.58 -1.10 -23.19
CA THR A 54 7.24 -2.33 -22.74
C THR A 54 6.36 -3.15 -21.80
N LEU A 55 5.69 -2.50 -20.87
CA LEU A 55 4.75 -3.17 -19.96
C LEU A 55 3.54 -3.73 -20.72
N ALA A 56 2.96 -2.93 -21.63
CA ALA A 56 1.78 -3.34 -22.39
C ALA A 56 2.06 -4.49 -23.38
N TYR A 57 3.19 -4.47 -24.07
CA TYR A 57 3.49 -5.48 -25.09
C TYR A 57 4.30 -6.65 -24.56
N PHE A 58 5.23 -6.44 -23.62
CA PHE A 58 6.15 -7.47 -23.15
C PHE A 58 6.00 -7.82 -21.67
N GLY A 59 5.37 -6.95 -20.85
CA GLY A 59 5.19 -7.16 -19.40
C GLY A 59 6.48 -7.04 -18.60
N LYS A 60 7.44 -6.22 -19.06
CA LYS A 60 8.74 -6.02 -18.42
C LYS A 60 9.23 -4.58 -18.54
N GLU A 61 10.19 -4.21 -17.68
CA GLU A 61 10.81 -2.89 -17.71
C GLU A 61 11.71 -2.72 -18.95
N PRO A 62 11.92 -1.46 -19.43
CA PRO A 62 12.73 -1.17 -20.63
C PRO A 62 14.17 -1.68 -20.59
N THR A 63 14.75 -1.80 -19.39
CA THR A 63 16.13 -2.30 -19.18
C THR A 63 16.31 -3.79 -19.48
N ARG A 64 15.23 -4.53 -19.71
CA ARG A 64 15.22 -6.00 -19.91
C ARG A 64 14.79 -6.43 -21.31
N LEU A 65 14.85 -5.52 -22.27
CA LEU A 65 14.42 -5.79 -23.65
C LEU A 65 15.45 -6.62 -24.41
N THR A 66 14.94 -7.54 -25.25
CA THR A 66 15.75 -8.22 -26.25
C THR A 66 16.00 -7.31 -27.45
N PRO A 67 16.97 -7.64 -28.34
CA PRO A 67 17.17 -6.92 -29.60
C PRO A 67 15.91 -6.87 -30.47
N ALA A 68 15.13 -7.95 -30.52
CA ALA A 68 13.87 -8.01 -31.26
C ALA A 68 12.82 -7.06 -30.71
N GLU A 69 12.66 -7.02 -29.39
CA GLU A 69 11.72 -6.13 -28.68
C GLU A 69 12.10 -4.66 -28.84
N SER A 70 13.39 -4.37 -28.68
CA SER A 70 13.93 -3.01 -28.91
C SER A 70 13.70 -2.54 -30.34
N ALA A 71 13.99 -3.40 -31.33
CA ALA A 71 13.74 -3.10 -32.75
C ALA A 71 12.25 -2.90 -33.05
N LEU A 72 11.36 -3.66 -32.42
CA LEU A 72 9.92 -3.46 -32.56
C LEU A 72 9.52 -2.08 -32.03
N LEU A 73 9.95 -1.72 -30.83
CA LEU A 73 9.62 -0.42 -30.22
C LEU A 73 10.18 0.76 -31.04
N VAL A 74 11.37 0.63 -31.60
CA VAL A 74 11.94 1.65 -32.52
C VAL A 74 11.07 1.79 -33.79
N ALA A 75 10.46 0.71 -34.25
CA ALA A 75 9.62 0.73 -35.46
C ALA A 75 8.23 1.34 -35.23
N LEU A 76 7.65 1.24 -34.03
CA LEU A 76 6.24 1.60 -33.77
C LEU A 76 5.94 3.09 -33.95
N PRO A 77 6.74 4.05 -33.41
CA PRO A 77 6.38 5.48 -33.42
C PRO A 77 6.24 6.10 -34.81
N GLN A 78 6.79 5.50 -35.85
CA GLN A 78 6.66 6.01 -37.20
C GLN A 78 5.23 5.85 -37.76
N ALA A 79 4.52 4.79 -37.40
CA ALA A 79 3.13 4.54 -37.78
C ALA A 79 2.42 3.76 -36.66
N PRO A 80 2.17 4.40 -35.51
CA PRO A 80 1.82 3.72 -34.26
C PRO A 80 0.52 2.93 -34.37
N THR A 81 -0.48 3.43 -35.07
CA THR A 81 -1.76 2.72 -35.24
C THR A 81 -1.63 1.55 -36.24
N ALA A 82 -1.01 1.79 -37.39
CA ALA A 82 -0.89 0.78 -38.46
C ALA A 82 0.08 -0.37 -38.10
N ARG A 83 1.02 -0.13 -37.17
CA ARG A 83 2.01 -1.11 -36.73
C ARG A 83 1.72 -1.71 -35.36
N ARG A 84 0.51 -1.53 -34.82
CA ARG A 84 0.10 -2.13 -33.54
C ARG A 84 0.27 -3.65 -33.59
N PRO A 85 1.14 -4.23 -32.75
CA PRO A 85 1.43 -5.67 -32.83
C PRO A 85 0.23 -6.53 -32.44
N ASP A 86 -0.61 -6.04 -31.51
CA ASP A 86 -1.84 -6.69 -31.05
C ASP A 86 -2.97 -6.72 -32.10
N GLN A 87 -2.91 -5.85 -33.12
CA GLN A 87 -3.90 -5.79 -34.20
C GLN A 87 -3.33 -6.21 -35.55
N HIS A 88 -2.08 -5.85 -35.81
CA HIS A 88 -1.43 -6.05 -37.10
C HIS A 88 -0.05 -6.72 -36.96
N PRO A 89 0.03 -7.96 -36.39
CA PRO A 89 1.31 -8.58 -36.01
C PRO A 89 2.26 -8.78 -37.21
N LYS A 90 1.75 -9.09 -38.38
CA LYS A 90 2.57 -9.23 -39.60
C LYS A 90 3.21 -7.92 -40.05
N ILE A 91 2.48 -6.81 -39.98
CA ILE A 91 3.00 -5.48 -40.33
C ILE A 91 4.04 -5.07 -39.31
N ALA A 92 3.78 -5.29 -38.02
CA ALA A 92 4.71 -5.04 -36.92
C ALA A 92 6.00 -5.85 -37.08
N GLN A 93 5.89 -7.16 -37.41
CA GLN A 93 7.03 -8.03 -37.67
C GLN A 93 7.89 -7.55 -38.83
N ALA A 94 7.27 -7.18 -39.94
CA ALA A 94 7.98 -6.66 -41.11
C ALA A 94 8.70 -5.32 -40.75
N ALA A 95 8.07 -4.46 -39.99
CA ALA A 95 8.68 -3.20 -39.53
C ALA A 95 9.86 -3.46 -38.58
N ARG A 96 9.73 -4.37 -37.60
CA ARG A 96 10.80 -4.83 -36.71
C ARG A 96 11.99 -5.38 -37.52
N ASN A 97 11.73 -6.26 -38.46
CA ASN A 97 12.78 -6.93 -39.26
C ASN A 97 13.56 -5.91 -40.10
N ARG A 98 12.93 -4.83 -40.59
CA ARG A 98 13.63 -3.74 -41.26
C ARG A 98 14.59 -2.97 -40.33
N VAL A 99 14.19 -2.76 -39.06
CA VAL A 99 15.07 -2.15 -38.05
C VAL A 99 16.24 -3.05 -37.74
N LEU A 100 16.01 -4.35 -37.52
CA LEU A 100 17.05 -5.34 -37.27
C LEU A 100 18.07 -5.40 -38.47
N ALA A 101 17.59 -5.37 -39.70
CA ALA A 101 18.48 -5.34 -40.86
C ALA A 101 19.37 -4.09 -40.92
N ARG A 102 18.84 -2.91 -40.54
CA ARG A 102 19.63 -1.68 -40.42
C ARG A 102 20.65 -1.76 -39.30
N MET A 103 20.32 -2.38 -38.18
CA MET A 103 21.28 -2.57 -37.05
C MET A 103 22.47 -3.44 -37.49
N VAL A 104 22.24 -4.49 -38.30
CA VAL A 104 23.33 -5.27 -38.88
C VAL A 104 24.16 -4.43 -39.82
N GLY A 105 23.52 -3.70 -40.75
CA GLY A 105 24.22 -2.87 -41.73
C GLY A 105 25.08 -1.78 -41.12
N ASN A 106 24.72 -1.33 -39.91
CA ASN A 106 25.48 -0.31 -39.17
C ASN A 106 26.46 -0.92 -38.13
N GLY A 107 26.66 -2.25 -38.12
CA GLY A 107 27.55 -2.93 -37.17
C GLY A 107 27.06 -2.99 -35.72
N GLY A 108 25.81 -2.58 -35.45
CA GLY A 108 25.23 -2.57 -34.10
C GLY A 108 24.61 -3.91 -33.67
N LEU A 109 24.53 -4.90 -34.57
CA LEU A 109 24.02 -6.23 -34.28
C LEU A 109 24.76 -7.27 -35.16
N SER A 110 25.16 -8.42 -34.60
CA SER A 110 25.76 -9.48 -35.37
C SER A 110 24.71 -10.19 -36.26
N VAL A 111 25.16 -10.90 -37.29
CA VAL A 111 24.28 -11.65 -38.19
C VAL A 111 23.55 -12.76 -37.42
N GLU A 112 24.25 -13.48 -36.55
CA GLU A 112 23.70 -14.54 -35.70
C GLU A 112 22.62 -14.03 -34.77
N ALA A 113 22.90 -12.88 -34.08
CA ALA A 113 21.94 -12.22 -33.20
C ALA A 113 20.71 -11.70 -33.95
N ASN A 114 20.86 -11.26 -35.19
CA ASN A 114 19.75 -10.86 -36.04
C ASN A 114 18.87 -12.08 -36.42
N ILE A 115 19.48 -13.22 -36.74
CA ILE A 115 18.73 -14.47 -37.05
C ILE A 115 17.90 -14.88 -35.83
N ALA A 116 18.52 -14.90 -34.64
CA ALA A 116 17.84 -15.19 -33.38
C ALA A 116 16.71 -14.17 -33.07
N ALA A 117 16.96 -12.88 -33.24
CA ALA A 117 15.95 -11.85 -33.02
C ALA A 117 14.77 -11.91 -33.98
N ARG A 118 14.99 -12.33 -35.23
CA ARG A 118 13.90 -12.51 -36.20
C ARG A 118 12.99 -13.69 -35.87
N SER A 119 13.50 -14.73 -35.22
CA SER A 119 12.71 -15.90 -34.78
C SER A 119 11.81 -15.61 -33.60
N GLU A 120 12.07 -14.52 -32.84
CA GLU A 120 11.22 -14.14 -31.71
C GLU A 120 9.81 -13.73 -32.17
N VAL A 121 8.79 -14.19 -31.43
CA VAL A 121 7.39 -13.93 -31.72
C VAL A 121 7.03 -12.49 -31.43
N VAL A 122 6.31 -11.82 -32.31
CA VAL A 122 5.73 -10.51 -32.07
C VAL A 122 4.50 -10.66 -31.17
N PRO A 123 4.32 -9.82 -30.14
CA PRO A 123 3.15 -9.88 -29.28
C PRO A 123 1.84 -9.75 -30.07
N SER A 124 0.89 -10.65 -29.83
CA SER A 124 -0.43 -10.65 -30.48
C SER A 124 -1.54 -10.09 -29.57
N ARG A 125 -1.21 -9.71 -28.34
CA ARG A 125 -2.15 -9.12 -27.36
C ARG A 125 -1.42 -8.15 -26.45
N LYS A 126 -2.15 -7.18 -25.93
CA LYS A 126 -1.68 -6.34 -24.84
C LYS A 126 -1.79 -7.08 -23.51
N ARG A 127 -0.84 -6.86 -22.65
CA ARG A 127 -0.88 -7.26 -21.23
C ARG A 127 -1.53 -6.18 -20.42
N ALA A 128 -2.24 -6.55 -19.37
CA ALA A 128 -2.69 -5.59 -18.38
C ALA A 128 -1.48 -4.93 -17.68
N PHE A 129 -1.59 -3.65 -17.40
CA PHE A 129 -0.58 -2.99 -16.58
C PHE A 129 -0.57 -3.59 -15.17
N PRO A 130 0.60 -3.68 -14.53
CA PRO A 130 0.65 -3.98 -13.11
C PRO A 130 -0.20 -2.94 -12.36
N ALA A 131 -1.21 -3.41 -11.63
CA ALA A 131 -2.14 -2.57 -10.88
C ALA A 131 -2.11 -3.00 -9.40
N LEU A 132 -0.93 -2.96 -8.79
CA LEU A 132 -0.76 -3.26 -7.37
C LEU A 132 -1.12 -2.04 -6.52
N ALA A 133 -1.66 -2.31 -5.32
CA ALA A 133 -1.99 -1.32 -4.30
C ALA A 133 -2.83 -0.13 -4.82
N PRO A 134 -3.94 -0.35 -5.52
CA PRO A 134 -4.69 0.73 -6.20
C PRO A 134 -5.16 1.82 -5.23
N HIS A 135 -5.68 1.47 -4.05
CA HIS A 135 -6.08 2.46 -3.04
C HIS A 135 -4.93 3.34 -2.57
N LEU A 136 -3.73 2.77 -2.44
CA LEU A 136 -2.55 3.54 -2.07
C LEU A 136 -2.11 4.43 -3.23
N ALA A 137 -2.21 3.97 -4.47
CA ALA A 137 -1.92 4.77 -5.65
C ALA A 137 -2.85 5.99 -5.74
N ASP A 138 -4.15 5.81 -5.52
CA ASP A 138 -5.12 6.92 -5.49
C ASP A 138 -4.77 7.95 -4.42
N ARG A 139 -4.40 7.49 -3.20
CA ARG A 139 -3.98 8.41 -2.14
C ARG A 139 -2.70 9.16 -2.47
N ALA A 140 -1.72 8.47 -3.05
CA ALA A 140 -0.46 9.11 -3.44
C ALA A 140 -0.71 10.21 -4.49
N ILE A 141 -1.53 9.92 -5.50
CA ILE A 141 -1.93 10.90 -6.51
C ILE A 141 -2.71 12.06 -5.88
N ALA A 142 -3.67 11.77 -4.99
CA ALA A 142 -4.46 12.81 -4.32
C ALA A 142 -3.62 13.71 -3.40
N SER A 143 -2.57 13.17 -2.77
CA SER A 143 -1.69 13.93 -1.88
C SER A 143 -0.69 14.82 -2.61
N ALA A 144 -0.28 14.44 -3.82
CA ALA A 144 0.69 15.18 -4.64
C ALA A 144 0.35 15.06 -6.14
N PRO A 145 -0.73 15.70 -6.62
CA PRO A 145 -1.26 15.53 -7.97
C PRO A 145 -0.30 15.99 -9.07
N GLU A 146 0.57 16.96 -8.78
CA GLU A 146 1.57 17.46 -9.72
C GLU A 146 2.78 16.53 -9.87
N GLN A 147 2.92 15.57 -8.97
CA GLN A 147 4.05 14.64 -8.99
C GLN A 147 3.78 13.50 -9.99
N GLN A 148 4.59 13.40 -11.03
CA GLN A 148 4.42 12.38 -12.07
C GLN A 148 4.88 10.98 -11.64
N ARG A 149 5.69 10.88 -10.58
CA ARG A 149 6.26 9.63 -10.11
C ARG A 149 6.27 9.59 -8.58
N HIS A 150 5.53 8.67 -8.01
CA HIS A 150 5.50 8.37 -6.58
C HIS A 150 6.38 7.16 -6.28
N VAL A 151 7.39 7.32 -5.45
CA VAL A 151 8.27 6.21 -5.01
C VAL A 151 7.81 5.79 -3.62
N VAL A 152 7.31 4.57 -3.52
CA VAL A 152 6.70 4.05 -2.29
C VAL A 152 7.53 2.95 -1.65
N THR A 153 7.33 2.73 -0.35
CA THR A 153 8.07 1.75 0.46
C THR A 153 7.60 0.31 0.26
N LEU A 154 6.54 0.08 -0.55
CA LEU A 154 5.97 -1.25 -0.74
C LEU A 154 6.95 -2.25 -1.34
N ASP A 155 6.98 -3.47 -0.79
CA ASP A 155 7.53 -4.64 -1.46
C ASP A 155 6.50 -5.18 -2.46
N ALA A 156 6.80 -5.06 -3.75
CA ALA A 156 5.89 -5.47 -4.81
C ALA A 156 5.57 -6.97 -4.79
N THR A 157 6.51 -7.80 -4.34
CA THR A 157 6.32 -9.26 -4.24
C THR A 157 5.37 -9.60 -3.09
N LEU A 158 5.57 -8.99 -1.92
CA LEU A 158 4.71 -9.15 -0.77
C LEU A 158 3.30 -8.61 -1.06
N GLN A 159 3.21 -7.41 -1.64
CA GLN A 159 1.94 -6.79 -2.02
C GLN A 159 1.12 -7.73 -2.91
N LYS A 160 1.71 -8.25 -3.98
CA LYS A 160 1.05 -9.18 -4.90
C LYS A 160 0.56 -10.46 -4.21
N LYS A 161 1.37 -11.04 -3.32
CA LYS A 161 0.98 -12.22 -2.55
C LYS A 161 -0.22 -11.94 -1.65
N LEU A 162 -0.23 -10.80 -0.97
CA LEU A 162 -1.31 -10.42 -0.05
C LEU A 162 -2.60 -10.03 -0.79
N GLU A 163 -2.53 -9.37 -1.94
CA GLU A 163 -3.70 -9.14 -2.80
C GLU A 163 -4.31 -10.45 -3.28
N THR A 164 -3.45 -11.39 -3.70
CA THR A 164 -3.91 -12.74 -4.10
C THR A 164 -4.56 -13.49 -2.92
N LEU A 165 -3.96 -13.40 -1.72
CA LEU A 165 -4.51 -13.99 -0.51
C LEU A 165 -5.88 -13.38 -0.16
N ALA A 166 -5.98 -12.05 -0.16
CA ALA A 166 -7.23 -11.34 0.13
C ALA A 166 -8.35 -11.73 -0.82
N ALA A 167 -8.06 -11.75 -2.13
CA ALA A 167 -9.02 -12.16 -3.15
C ALA A 167 -9.48 -13.61 -2.97
N LYS A 168 -8.55 -14.54 -2.67
CA LYS A 168 -8.86 -15.96 -2.45
C LYS A 168 -9.69 -16.16 -1.19
N THR A 169 -9.33 -15.51 -0.07
CA THR A 169 -10.02 -15.68 1.21
C THR A 169 -11.49 -15.26 1.13
N VAL A 170 -11.81 -14.23 0.34
CA VAL A 170 -13.19 -13.70 0.19
C VAL A 170 -13.94 -14.42 -0.93
N GLY A 171 -13.22 -14.96 -1.95
CA GLY A 171 -13.84 -15.63 -3.09
C GLY A 171 -14.72 -16.83 -2.72
N ASP A 172 -14.40 -17.50 -1.60
CA ASP A 172 -15.14 -18.64 -1.08
C ASP A 172 -16.20 -18.25 -0.03
N ALA A 173 -16.26 -16.98 0.35
CA ALA A 173 -17.20 -16.48 1.35
C ALA A 173 -18.40 -15.78 0.71
N THR A 174 -19.53 -15.78 1.42
CA THR A 174 -20.75 -15.06 0.98
C THR A 174 -20.45 -13.58 0.70
N ASN A 175 -21.05 -13.02 -0.33
CA ASN A 175 -20.85 -11.71 -0.99
C ASN A 175 -20.84 -10.43 -0.11
N ARG A 176 -20.66 -10.53 1.21
CA ARG A 176 -20.67 -9.37 2.15
C ARG A 176 -19.39 -9.18 2.93
N LEU A 177 -18.40 -10.06 2.77
CA LEU A 177 -17.14 -9.95 3.47
C LEU A 177 -16.14 -9.11 2.68
N SER A 178 -15.40 -8.26 3.39
CA SER A 178 -14.24 -7.55 2.88
C SER A 178 -13.06 -7.81 3.79
N ILE A 179 -11.86 -7.72 3.26
CA ILE A 179 -10.61 -7.90 4.00
C ILE A 179 -9.65 -6.77 3.65
N ALA A 180 -8.96 -6.27 4.65
CA ALA A 180 -7.87 -5.34 4.47
C ALA A 180 -6.62 -5.84 5.21
N ILE A 181 -5.45 -5.58 4.63
CA ILE A 181 -4.18 -6.04 5.20
C ILE A 181 -3.19 -4.88 5.14
N VAL A 182 -2.51 -4.62 6.25
CA VAL A 182 -1.38 -3.70 6.33
C VAL A 182 -0.20 -4.43 6.94
N VAL A 183 0.95 -4.37 6.29
CA VAL A 183 2.22 -4.88 6.82
C VAL A 183 3.21 -3.73 6.87
N ALA A 184 3.84 -3.56 8.03
CA ALA A 184 4.84 -2.52 8.23
C ALA A 184 6.06 -3.08 8.97
N ASP A 185 7.23 -2.53 8.68
CA ASP A 185 8.42 -2.73 9.47
C ASP A 185 8.36 -1.79 10.69
N HIS A 186 8.22 -2.37 11.88
CA HIS A 186 8.11 -1.61 13.12
C HIS A 186 9.40 -0.84 13.49
N ARG A 187 10.54 -1.16 12.88
CA ARG A 187 11.82 -0.46 13.14
C ARG A 187 11.98 0.76 12.26
N SER A 188 11.68 0.65 10.97
CA SER A 188 11.84 1.75 9.99
C SER A 188 10.58 2.61 9.86
N GLY A 189 9.40 2.09 10.22
CA GLY A 189 8.10 2.69 9.95
C GLY A 189 7.62 2.51 8.51
N GLU A 190 8.34 1.77 7.68
CA GLU A 190 7.97 1.55 6.28
C GLU A 190 6.76 0.63 6.17
N VAL A 191 5.74 1.07 5.46
CA VAL A 191 4.62 0.21 5.06
C VAL A 191 5.09 -0.63 3.89
N LEU A 192 5.21 -1.94 4.11
CA LEU A 192 5.69 -2.90 3.11
C LEU A 192 4.57 -3.46 2.24
N ALA A 193 3.33 -3.46 2.75
CA ALA A 193 2.15 -3.82 1.97
C ALA A 193 0.88 -3.13 2.51
N SER A 194 -0.04 -2.79 1.59
CA SER A 194 -1.32 -2.16 1.92
C SER A 194 -2.40 -2.63 0.95
N VAL A 195 -3.25 -3.53 1.42
CA VAL A 195 -4.39 -4.08 0.68
C VAL A 195 -5.67 -3.49 1.27
N GLY A 196 -6.34 -2.61 0.53
CA GLY A 196 -7.53 -1.91 1.02
C GLY A 196 -8.83 -2.67 0.86
N SER A 197 -8.88 -3.61 -0.08
CA SER A 197 -10.02 -4.51 -0.32
C SER A 197 -9.58 -5.73 -1.14
N PRO A 198 -10.38 -6.80 -1.20
CA PRO A 198 -10.07 -7.99 -2.00
C PRO A 198 -10.00 -7.74 -3.51
N ALA A 199 -10.74 -6.74 -3.99
CA ALA A 199 -10.75 -6.32 -5.39
C ALA A 199 -10.98 -4.81 -5.46
N TYR A 200 -10.37 -4.16 -6.46
CA TYR A 200 -10.56 -2.75 -6.74
C TYR A 200 -11.52 -2.59 -7.91
N ASP A 201 -12.78 -2.88 -7.66
CA ASP A 201 -13.84 -2.75 -8.67
C ASP A 201 -15.19 -2.42 -8.03
N GLY A 202 -16.15 -1.99 -8.86
CA GLY A 202 -17.52 -1.73 -8.45
C GLY A 202 -18.43 -2.95 -8.56
N ARG A 203 -17.88 -4.14 -8.78
CA ARG A 203 -18.67 -5.35 -8.96
C ARG A 203 -18.95 -6.00 -7.61
N GLY A 204 -20.23 -6.25 -7.33
CA GLY A 204 -20.68 -6.91 -6.11
C GLY A 204 -20.90 -5.98 -4.92
N SER A 205 -21.18 -6.59 -3.77
CA SER A 205 -21.55 -5.92 -2.52
C SER A 205 -20.36 -5.43 -1.67
N THR A 206 -19.13 -5.59 -2.13
CA THR A 206 -17.91 -5.42 -1.32
C THR A 206 -17.36 -4.01 -1.29
N LEU A 207 -17.97 -3.04 -2.02
CA LEU A 207 -17.50 -1.66 -2.09
C LEU A 207 -15.98 -1.56 -2.32
N GLY A 208 -15.47 -2.26 -3.34
CA GLY A 208 -14.05 -2.46 -3.61
C GLY A 208 -13.20 -1.19 -3.70
N PHE A 209 -13.81 -0.04 -3.99
CA PHE A 209 -13.14 1.26 -4.01
C PHE A 209 -12.92 1.88 -2.62
N VAL A 210 -13.55 1.33 -1.56
CA VAL A 210 -13.33 1.81 -0.19
C VAL A 210 -12.02 1.25 0.35
N ASP A 211 -11.12 2.15 0.73
CA ASP A 211 -9.88 1.78 1.40
C ASP A 211 -10.13 1.39 2.87
N MET A 212 -10.31 0.11 3.12
CA MET A 212 -10.56 -0.42 4.45
C MET A 212 -9.33 -0.33 5.37
N THR A 213 -8.14 -0.04 4.85
CA THR A 213 -6.96 0.25 5.69
C THR A 213 -7.08 1.59 6.41
N ARG A 214 -7.93 2.49 5.90
CA ARG A 214 -8.16 3.85 6.42
C ARG A 214 -9.58 4.07 6.93
N ALA A 215 -10.50 3.19 6.60
CA ALA A 215 -11.87 3.27 7.11
C ALA A 215 -11.88 3.13 8.63
N LEU A 216 -12.64 4.01 9.29
CA LEU A 216 -12.78 3.99 10.75
C LEU A 216 -13.66 2.79 11.15
N ARG A 217 -13.15 2.02 12.09
CA ARG A 217 -13.85 0.86 12.68
C ARG A 217 -13.63 0.86 14.18
N SER A 218 -14.53 0.20 14.90
CA SER A 218 -14.29 -0.10 16.30
C SER A 218 -13.08 -1.02 16.42
N PRO A 219 -12.03 -0.67 17.18
CA PRO A 219 -10.89 -1.54 17.42
C PRO A 219 -11.24 -2.74 18.32
N GLY A 220 -12.38 -2.69 19.02
CA GLY A 220 -12.76 -3.74 19.97
C GLY A 220 -11.66 -4.00 21.00
N SER A 221 -11.46 -5.25 21.33
CA SER A 221 -10.47 -5.69 22.33
C SER A 221 -9.00 -5.53 21.88
N THR A 222 -8.72 -5.22 20.62
CA THR A 222 -7.34 -4.98 20.16
C THR A 222 -6.72 -3.74 20.80
N LEU A 223 -7.53 -2.88 21.43
CA LEU A 223 -7.02 -1.72 22.16
C LEU A 223 -6.61 -2.04 23.61
N LYS A 224 -7.07 -3.14 24.19
CA LYS A 224 -6.80 -3.50 25.59
C LYS A 224 -5.32 -3.52 25.97
N PRO A 225 -4.39 -4.11 25.15
CA PRO A 225 -2.97 -4.10 25.46
C PRO A 225 -2.40 -2.72 25.82
N PHE A 226 -2.86 -1.68 25.12
CA PHE A 226 -2.41 -0.30 25.36
C PHE A 226 -2.93 0.26 26.68
N ILE A 227 -4.17 -0.07 27.06
CA ILE A 227 -4.77 0.38 28.32
C ILE A 227 -4.06 -0.31 29.50
N TYR A 228 -3.80 -1.61 29.41
CA TYR A 228 -3.01 -2.31 30.42
C TYR A 228 -1.59 -1.73 30.52
N ALA A 229 -0.93 -1.48 29.40
CA ALA A 229 0.38 -0.87 29.38
C ALA A 229 0.41 0.50 30.04
N MET A 230 -0.60 1.34 29.78
CA MET A 230 -0.74 2.64 30.46
C MET A 230 -1.00 2.51 31.94
N ALA A 231 -1.77 1.50 32.36
CA ALA A 231 -2.01 1.22 33.78
C ALA A 231 -0.71 0.76 34.49
N PHE A 232 0.11 -0.05 33.85
CA PHE A 232 1.44 -0.44 34.35
C PHE A 232 2.36 0.78 34.48
N ASP A 233 2.36 1.63 33.46
CA ASP A 233 3.18 2.84 33.40
C ASP A 233 2.89 3.83 34.52
N GLN A 234 1.64 3.88 34.96
CA GLN A 234 1.20 4.73 36.08
C GLN A 234 1.22 4.05 37.44
N GLY A 235 1.69 2.82 37.51
CA GLY A 235 1.71 2.05 38.76
C GLY A 235 0.33 1.66 39.30
N LEU A 236 -0.73 1.77 38.49
CA LEU A 236 -2.10 1.38 38.88
C LEU A 236 -2.26 -0.13 38.95
N ALA A 237 -1.45 -0.88 38.23
CA ALA A 237 -1.45 -2.33 38.21
C ALA A 237 -0.06 -2.89 37.85
N HIS A 238 0.15 -4.16 38.17
CA HIS A 238 1.28 -4.98 37.75
C HIS A 238 0.72 -6.29 37.16
N PRO A 239 1.42 -7.03 36.29
CA PRO A 239 0.93 -8.30 35.73
C PRO A 239 0.40 -9.28 36.79
N ASP A 240 0.98 -9.31 37.98
CA ASP A 240 0.57 -10.20 39.08
C ASP A 240 -0.45 -9.60 40.06
N THR A 241 -0.83 -8.35 39.89
CA THR A 241 -1.88 -7.70 40.69
C THR A 241 -3.19 -8.46 40.51
N LEU A 242 -3.91 -8.72 41.59
CA LEU A 242 -5.28 -9.20 41.55
C LEU A 242 -6.24 -8.08 41.25
N ILE A 243 -7.16 -8.33 40.32
CA ILE A 243 -8.21 -7.38 39.92
C ILE A 243 -9.54 -8.15 39.86
N GLY A 244 -10.56 -7.58 40.48
CA GLY A 244 -11.86 -8.25 40.55
C GLY A 244 -12.60 -8.20 39.21
N ASP A 245 -12.94 -9.36 38.67
CA ASP A 245 -13.85 -9.56 37.54
C ASP A 245 -15.23 -9.96 38.07
N SER A 246 -15.99 -8.99 38.54
CA SER A 246 -17.30 -9.11 39.16
C SER A 246 -18.24 -8.02 38.60
N PRO A 247 -19.56 -8.21 38.67
CA PRO A 247 -20.52 -7.20 38.24
C PRO A 247 -20.21 -5.82 38.81
N VAL A 248 -20.18 -4.80 37.94
CA VAL A 248 -19.89 -3.42 38.31
C VAL A 248 -20.69 -2.47 37.45
N ALA A 249 -21.08 -1.33 38.01
CA ALA A 249 -21.74 -0.27 37.27
C ALA A 249 -21.02 1.07 37.50
N PHE A 250 -20.87 1.83 36.44
CA PHE A 250 -20.33 3.21 36.44
C PHE A 250 -21.46 4.14 35.99
N GLY A 251 -22.28 4.59 36.94
CA GLY A 251 -23.52 5.28 36.63
C GLY A 251 -24.49 4.37 35.85
N ARG A 252 -24.80 4.78 34.60
CA ARG A 252 -25.67 3.96 33.71
C ARG A 252 -24.89 2.93 32.89
N TYR A 253 -23.58 2.92 32.93
CA TYR A 253 -22.74 1.98 32.17
C TYR A 253 -22.40 0.75 33.01
N ALA A 254 -22.97 -0.39 32.66
CA ALA A 254 -22.74 -1.68 33.30
C ALA A 254 -22.15 -2.67 32.27
N PRO A 255 -20.81 -2.74 32.15
CA PRO A 255 -20.15 -3.65 31.22
C PRO A 255 -20.30 -5.11 31.66
N GLN A 256 -20.30 -6.02 30.69
CA GLN A 256 -20.28 -7.46 30.90
C GLN A 256 -19.15 -8.10 30.11
N ASN A 257 -18.66 -9.27 30.50
CA ASN A 257 -17.77 -10.07 29.71
C ASN A 257 -18.53 -10.65 28.47
N PHE A 258 -17.77 -11.02 27.44
CA PHE A 258 -18.35 -11.49 26.17
C PHE A 258 -19.21 -12.76 26.34
N ASP A 259 -18.79 -13.65 27.23
CA ASP A 259 -19.50 -14.89 27.59
C ASP A 259 -20.58 -14.70 28.68
N GLY A 260 -20.69 -13.49 29.24
CA GLY A 260 -21.61 -13.18 30.34
C GLY A 260 -21.18 -13.70 31.70
N GLU A 261 -20.05 -14.38 31.81
CA GLU A 261 -19.54 -14.95 33.05
C GLU A 261 -18.55 -14.02 33.76
N PHE A 262 -18.47 -14.15 35.10
CA PHE A 262 -17.54 -13.43 35.95
C PHE A 262 -16.63 -14.41 36.67
N ARG A 263 -15.34 -14.08 36.79
CA ARG A 263 -14.30 -15.03 37.29
C ARG A 263 -13.79 -14.68 38.69
N GLY A 264 -14.37 -13.67 39.32
CA GLY A 264 -13.90 -13.23 40.64
C GLY A 264 -12.53 -12.54 40.54
N ASP A 265 -11.68 -12.75 41.54
CA ASP A 265 -10.33 -12.17 41.55
C ASP A 265 -9.40 -12.92 40.60
N VAL A 266 -8.90 -12.22 39.57
CA VAL A 266 -7.97 -12.76 38.56
C VAL A 266 -6.70 -11.92 38.56
N ARG A 267 -5.59 -12.51 38.11
CA ARG A 267 -4.38 -11.72 37.86
C ARG A 267 -4.57 -10.87 36.62
N VAL A 268 -3.98 -9.68 36.62
CA VAL A 268 -4.07 -8.74 35.49
C VAL A 268 -3.54 -9.35 34.19
N ARG A 269 -2.47 -10.19 34.26
CA ARG A 269 -1.98 -10.93 33.09
C ARG A 269 -3.04 -11.84 32.49
N ASP A 270 -3.75 -12.58 33.35
CA ASP A 270 -4.78 -13.55 32.92
C ASP A 270 -6.01 -12.80 32.37
N ALA A 271 -6.36 -11.66 33.00
CA ALA A 271 -7.42 -10.79 32.51
C ALA A 271 -7.15 -10.25 31.08
N LEU A 272 -5.88 -9.90 30.80
CA LEU A 272 -5.49 -9.46 29.45
C LEU A 272 -5.51 -10.64 28.46
N GLN A 273 -4.95 -11.80 28.81
CA GLN A 273 -4.93 -13.00 27.97
C GLN A 273 -6.34 -13.52 27.63
N LEU A 274 -7.23 -13.54 28.63
CA LEU A 274 -8.63 -13.92 28.46
C LEU A 274 -9.49 -12.80 27.84
N SER A 275 -8.89 -11.63 27.63
CA SER A 275 -9.59 -10.46 27.08
C SER A 275 -10.84 -10.05 27.87
N LEU A 276 -10.80 -10.15 29.23
CA LEU A 276 -11.92 -9.80 30.08
C LEU A 276 -12.27 -8.31 29.96
N ASN A 277 -13.54 -7.99 30.07
CA ASN A 277 -14.03 -6.61 29.89
C ASN A 277 -14.01 -5.82 31.20
N ILE A 278 -14.40 -6.42 32.31
CA ILE A 278 -14.53 -5.71 33.59
C ILE A 278 -13.18 -5.16 34.07
N PRO A 279 -12.09 -5.95 34.10
CA PRO A 279 -10.78 -5.46 34.52
C PRO A 279 -10.30 -4.25 33.72
N VAL A 280 -10.39 -4.28 32.39
CA VAL A 280 -9.91 -3.17 31.56
C VAL A 280 -10.78 -1.93 31.69
N VAL A 281 -12.10 -2.06 31.92
CA VAL A 281 -12.97 -0.91 32.19
C VAL A 281 -12.63 -0.26 33.54
N LYS A 282 -12.38 -1.06 34.59
CA LYS A 282 -11.91 -0.54 35.89
C LYS A 282 -10.60 0.25 35.72
N LEU A 283 -9.60 -0.31 35.03
CA LEU A 283 -8.34 0.39 34.76
C LEU A 283 -8.56 1.67 33.93
N THR A 284 -9.46 1.64 32.95
CA THR A 284 -9.80 2.84 32.17
C THR A 284 -10.46 3.93 33.01
N ASN A 285 -11.28 3.54 34.02
CA ASN A 285 -11.85 4.50 34.94
C ASN A 285 -10.77 5.20 35.77
N GLU A 286 -9.81 4.47 36.30
CA GLU A 286 -8.69 5.01 37.08
C GLU A 286 -7.75 5.88 36.22
N LEU A 287 -7.44 5.43 35.01
CA LEU A 287 -6.63 6.18 34.05
C LEU A 287 -7.29 7.48 33.60
N GLY A 288 -8.59 7.49 33.49
CA GLY A 288 -9.39 8.54 32.87
C GLY A 288 -9.43 8.39 31.32
N PRO A 289 -10.63 8.28 30.72
CA PRO A 289 -10.79 8.08 29.26
C PRO A 289 -10.15 9.19 28.42
N ALA A 290 -10.16 10.43 28.90
CA ALA A 290 -9.53 11.57 28.21
C ALA A 290 -8.01 11.40 28.08
N ARG A 291 -7.35 10.85 29.09
CA ARG A 291 -5.92 10.56 29.07
C ARG A 291 -5.59 9.43 28.08
N VAL A 292 -6.42 8.39 28.01
CA VAL A 292 -6.28 7.33 27.00
C VAL A 292 -6.35 7.93 25.60
N MET A 293 -7.34 8.77 25.32
CA MET A 293 -7.46 9.44 24.03
C MET A 293 -6.25 10.33 23.70
N ALA A 294 -5.73 11.07 24.67
CA ALA A 294 -4.56 11.92 24.47
C ALA A 294 -3.32 11.09 24.14
N ALA A 295 -3.09 9.97 24.86
CA ALA A 295 -1.98 9.07 24.62
C ALA A 295 -2.03 8.42 23.23
N LEU A 296 -3.21 7.98 22.78
CA LEU A 296 -3.40 7.44 21.42
C LEU A 296 -3.05 8.48 20.35
N ARG A 297 -3.44 9.73 20.52
CA ARG A 297 -3.08 10.82 19.59
C ARG A 297 -1.59 11.11 19.59
N GLN A 298 -0.98 11.14 20.75
CA GLN A 298 0.47 11.38 20.91
C GLN A 298 1.30 10.30 20.21
N SER A 299 0.84 9.07 20.18
CA SER A 299 1.51 7.96 19.50
C SER A 299 1.31 7.94 17.96
N GLY A 300 0.66 8.96 17.40
CA GLY A 300 0.43 9.13 15.96
C GLY A 300 -0.88 8.55 15.44
N ALA A 301 -1.69 7.87 16.27
CA ALA A 301 -3.02 7.42 15.89
C ALA A 301 -4.02 8.60 15.82
N LYS A 302 -5.08 8.44 15.04
CA LYS A 302 -6.11 9.46 14.82
C LYS A 302 -7.49 9.00 15.31
N PRO A 303 -7.65 8.71 16.63
CA PRO A 303 -8.91 8.22 17.17
C PRO A 303 -10.02 9.24 16.98
N GLN A 304 -11.21 8.75 16.59
CA GLN A 304 -12.42 9.55 16.48
C GLN A 304 -13.50 9.03 17.42
N LEU A 305 -14.23 9.93 18.04
CA LEU A 305 -15.39 9.61 18.86
C LEU A 305 -16.66 9.72 18.01
N PRO A 306 -17.60 8.80 18.12
CA PRO A 306 -18.89 8.91 17.44
C PRO A 306 -19.72 10.12 17.89
N GLY A 307 -19.39 10.72 19.04
CA GLY A 307 -19.99 11.93 19.59
C GLY A 307 -19.59 12.17 21.04
N GLY A 308 -19.64 13.41 21.48
CA GLY A 308 -19.46 13.79 22.88
C GLY A 308 -18.04 13.64 23.45
N ALA A 309 -17.97 13.51 24.77
CA ALA A 309 -16.73 13.34 25.52
C ALA A 309 -16.30 11.85 25.56
N PRO A 310 -14.97 11.59 25.72
CA PRO A 310 -14.49 10.22 25.88
C PRO A 310 -15.09 9.56 27.13
N GLY A 311 -15.64 8.36 26.98
CA GLY A 311 -16.23 7.56 28.05
C GLY A 311 -15.53 6.21 28.22
N LEU A 312 -15.96 5.42 29.22
CA LEU A 312 -15.35 4.12 29.54
C LEU A 312 -15.46 3.10 28.40
N ALA A 313 -16.43 3.25 27.51
CA ALA A 313 -16.60 2.41 26.34
C ALA A 313 -15.39 2.38 25.40
N ILE A 314 -14.46 3.36 25.52
CA ILE A 314 -13.18 3.37 24.77
C ILE A 314 -12.43 2.05 24.94
N SER A 315 -12.40 1.52 26.16
CA SER A 315 -11.69 0.27 26.50
C SER A 315 -12.22 -0.96 25.75
N LEU A 316 -13.44 -0.89 25.27
CA LEU A 316 -14.10 -1.97 24.53
C LEU A 316 -14.33 -1.61 23.05
N GLY A 317 -13.65 -0.58 22.56
CA GLY A 317 -13.73 -0.17 21.17
C GLY A 317 -14.78 0.88 20.86
N GLY A 318 -15.28 1.63 21.85
CA GLY A 318 -16.20 2.75 21.67
C GLY A 318 -15.59 4.00 21.01
N ILE A 319 -14.61 3.79 20.13
CA ILE A 319 -13.95 4.80 19.28
C ILE A 319 -13.79 4.27 17.87
N GLY A 320 -13.60 5.16 16.91
CA GLY A 320 -13.18 4.81 15.56
C GLY A 320 -11.66 4.91 15.43
N LEU A 321 -11.02 3.82 15.00
CA LEU A 321 -9.63 3.77 14.56
C LEU A 321 -9.54 3.13 13.19
N SER A 322 -8.56 3.53 12.40
CA SER A 322 -8.24 2.81 11.16
C SER A 322 -7.31 1.62 11.45
N LEU A 323 -7.27 0.65 10.53
CA LEU A 323 -6.30 -0.44 10.60
C LEU A 323 -4.86 0.10 10.63
N HIS A 324 -4.59 1.15 9.86
CA HIS A 324 -3.29 1.82 9.86
C HIS A 324 -2.94 2.40 11.23
N ASP A 325 -3.90 3.01 11.94
CA ASP A 325 -3.67 3.54 13.30
C ASP A 325 -3.35 2.40 14.27
N LEU A 326 -4.05 1.26 14.18
CA LEU A 326 -3.74 0.09 15.00
C LEU A 326 -2.33 -0.43 14.73
N VAL A 327 -1.92 -0.57 13.46
CA VAL A 327 -0.56 -0.99 13.11
C VAL A 327 0.48 0.01 13.64
N GLN A 328 0.19 1.31 13.59
CA GLN A 328 1.03 2.37 14.19
C GLN A 328 1.22 2.15 15.70
N LEU A 329 0.14 1.88 16.43
CA LEU A 329 0.18 1.64 17.87
C LEU A 329 1.01 0.37 18.20
N TYR A 330 0.75 -0.72 17.49
CA TYR A 330 1.47 -1.98 17.69
C TYR A 330 2.96 -1.89 17.29
N ALA A 331 3.30 -1.11 16.26
CA ALA A 331 4.69 -0.81 15.95
C ALA A 331 5.39 -0.06 17.10
N GLY A 332 4.68 0.89 17.74
CA GLY A 332 5.16 1.57 18.94
C GLY A 332 5.36 0.62 20.12
N LEU A 333 4.41 -0.27 20.37
CA LEU A 333 4.52 -1.29 21.41
C LEU A 333 5.75 -2.20 21.19
N ALA A 334 5.95 -2.66 19.95
CA ALA A 334 7.09 -3.50 19.57
C ALA A 334 8.45 -2.79 19.67
N GLN A 335 8.46 -1.47 19.75
CA GLN A 335 9.65 -0.60 19.90
C GLN A 335 9.75 0.00 21.32
N GLY A 336 9.28 -0.68 22.34
CA GLY A 336 9.38 -0.21 23.72
C GLY A 336 8.54 1.01 24.02
N GLY A 337 7.38 1.14 23.39
CA GLY A 337 6.39 2.20 23.65
C GLY A 337 6.58 3.50 22.87
N MET A 338 7.59 3.57 22.00
CA MET A 338 7.83 4.71 21.13
C MET A 338 8.40 4.22 19.78
N GLY A 339 7.55 4.11 18.78
CA GLY A 339 7.96 3.67 17.44
C GLY A 339 8.12 4.82 16.44
N PRO A 340 8.54 4.52 15.22
CA PRO A 340 8.50 5.47 14.12
C PRO A 340 7.06 5.71 13.67
N LEU A 341 6.77 6.88 13.12
CA LEU A 341 5.55 7.09 12.35
C LEU A 341 5.59 6.23 11.10
N LEU A 342 4.46 5.57 10.79
CA LEU A 342 4.34 4.79 9.59
C LEU A 342 4.36 5.70 8.35
N ARG A 343 5.20 5.37 7.40
CA ARG A 343 5.38 6.09 6.15
C ARG A 343 5.20 5.18 4.94
N VAL A 344 4.74 5.76 3.86
CA VAL A 344 4.53 5.10 2.57
C VAL A 344 5.44 5.68 1.50
N ASP A 345 5.67 6.99 1.53
CA ASP A 345 6.58 7.66 0.62
C ASP A 345 8.03 7.38 1.04
N GLN A 346 8.83 6.87 0.12
CA GLN A 346 10.24 6.55 0.36
C GLN A 346 11.09 7.81 0.59
N THR A 347 10.65 8.96 0.09
CA THR A 347 11.34 10.25 0.24
C THR A 347 11.07 10.91 1.60
N GLU A 348 10.01 10.50 2.31
CA GLU A 348 9.74 10.99 3.66
C GLU A 348 10.82 10.56 4.63
N LYS A 349 11.30 11.51 5.42
CA LYS A 349 12.25 11.22 6.50
C LYS A 349 11.54 10.43 7.60
N ARG A 350 12.27 9.46 8.17
CA ARG A 350 11.81 8.75 9.37
C ARG A 350 11.55 9.76 10.49
N GLN A 351 10.36 9.71 11.06
CA GLN A 351 9.96 10.51 12.21
C GLN A 351 9.58 9.58 13.36
N ALA A 352 9.92 9.95 14.59
CA ALA A 352 9.45 9.24 15.77
C ALA A 352 8.04 9.70 16.13
N ALA A 353 7.18 8.77 16.50
CA ALA A 353 5.94 9.10 17.20
C ALA A 353 6.25 9.55 18.65
N GLY A 354 5.29 10.22 19.29
CA GLY A 354 5.39 10.48 20.72
C GLY A 354 5.37 9.16 21.52
N ARG A 355 6.03 9.16 22.67
CA ARG A 355 6.02 8.00 23.58
C ARG A 355 4.60 7.77 24.11
N LEU A 356 4.10 6.56 23.93
CA LEU A 356 2.81 6.12 24.46
C LEU A 356 2.95 5.58 25.88
N ILE A 357 3.96 4.76 26.11
CA ILE A 357 4.23 4.03 27.36
C ILE A 357 5.74 3.88 27.54
N SER A 358 6.19 3.51 28.74
CA SER A 358 7.59 3.16 28.99
C SER A 358 7.98 1.83 28.33
N ASP A 359 9.26 1.62 28.17
CA ASP A 359 9.84 0.36 27.66
C ASP A 359 9.54 -0.82 28.58
N VAL A 360 9.53 -0.61 29.90
CA VAL A 360 9.16 -1.64 30.89
C VAL A 360 7.71 -2.05 30.72
N SER A 361 6.78 -1.10 30.59
CA SER A 361 5.36 -1.41 30.41
C SER A 361 5.10 -2.09 29.06
N ALA A 362 5.81 -1.68 28.00
CA ALA A 362 5.76 -2.32 26.71
C ALA A 362 6.26 -3.78 26.79
N TRP A 363 7.36 -4.01 27.53
CA TRP A 363 7.90 -5.35 27.75
C TRP A 363 6.91 -6.24 28.51
N HIS A 364 6.29 -5.75 29.59
CA HIS A 364 5.29 -6.50 30.34
C HIS A 364 4.13 -6.96 29.45
N VAL A 365 3.57 -6.05 28.67
CA VAL A 365 2.48 -6.39 27.74
C VAL A 365 2.94 -7.37 26.68
N GLY A 366 4.10 -7.14 26.06
CA GLY A 366 4.68 -8.07 25.07
C GLY A 366 4.86 -9.48 25.64
N HIS A 367 5.37 -9.59 26.90
CA HIS A 367 5.54 -10.85 27.59
C HIS A 367 4.20 -11.57 27.87
N ILE A 368 3.17 -10.83 28.29
CA ILE A 368 1.83 -11.38 28.50
C ILE A 368 1.25 -11.91 27.18
N LEU A 369 1.35 -11.13 26.10
CA LEU A 369 0.83 -11.51 24.79
C LEU A 369 1.59 -12.70 24.17
N ALA A 370 2.89 -12.85 24.43
CA ALA A 370 3.67 -14.00 23.98
C ALA A 370 3.19 -15.32 24.63
N GLY A 371 2.51 -15.26 25.78
CA GLY A 371 1.91 -16.41 26.44
C GLY A 371 0.49 -16.76 25.98
N LEU A 372 -0.02 -16.12 24.91
CA LEU A 372 -1.34 -16.43 24.37
C LEU A 372 -1.36 -17.82 23.73
N THR A 373 -2.36 -18.60 24.09
CA THR A 373 -2.63 -19.89 23.41
C THR A 373 -3.32 -19.62 22.08
N PRO A 374 -2.87 -20.23 20.98
CA PRO A 374 -3.57 -20.12 19.69
C PRO A 374 -5.04 -20.58 19.81
N PRO A 375 -5.96 -19.97 19.08
CA PRO A 375 -7.34 -20.41 19.08
C PRO A 375 -7.46 -21.84 18.51
N PRO A 376 -8.46 -22.63 18.92
CA PRO A 376 -8.69 -23.97 18.41
C PRO A 376 -8.77 -23.95 16.86
N GLY A 377 -7.99 -24.83 16.20
CA GLY A 377 -7.94 -24.90 14.74
C GLY A 377 -6.98 -23.93 14.06
N ALA A 378 -6.22 -23.13 14.81
CA ALA A 378 -5.13 -22.36 14.24
C ALA A 378 -4.04 -23.30 13.69
N PRO A 379 -3.44 -23.02 12.51
CA PRO A 379 -2.29 -23.79 12.05
C PRO A 379 -1.10 -23.56 12.99
N ASN A 380 -0.38 -24.64 13.28
CA ASN A 380 0.85 -24.60 14.08
C ASN A 380 1.98 -23.90 13.33
#